data_13acdf7b41b8e4d673e66d149ba6e590
#
_entry.id   13acdf7b41b8e4d673e66d149ba6e590
#
_cell.length_a   1.000
_cell.length_b   1.000
_cell.length_c   1.000
_cell.angle_alpha   90.00
_cell.angle_beta   90.00
_cell.angle_gamma   90.00
#
_symmetry.space_group_name_H-M   'P 1'
#
loop_
_entity.id
_entity.type
_entity.pdbx_description
1 polymer ?
#
loop_
_entity_poly.entity_id
_entity_poly.type
_entity_poly.pdbx_seq_one_letter_code
_entity_poly.pdbx_strand_id
1 'polypeptide(L)'
;MNNGRVKIVGPTLSRRSFFGRATAATAMAAAAGCDPLRLGLATSDGPRLRVGVLSDIHMLRQKDAMKGEIWFEKALRWYDELKADAVLLCGDIADCGLVAELEYAAEIWYKVFPGGKRSDGEPIEQLFHLGDHDFGGFAHKYPWAAKCSTDPDAVNHALVNEDIGAIWRRLFNEEWAPIQVKEVKGYKFVLAHHPRNMSKGTAIPGLAEALAAANPDPSKPFFYSMHRPVHGTLPGWSGKSLENDVNHKALAKYPNVLAFFGHAHQNCADELCLWQGEYTAVNVPSTSYCCTRGGRENSFSCANNPDKKRPQQMDRVDCMTSNQALFTTVYDDRIVIARRDVRHDASMGPDWTIPLPSPDGSCSEMERAAIALPPEFPEGAKATVSERKGKNRARQEVDQVVVTFPPAHSRDGRPRALDYEVVASAKGFKLVRRVFSTRAYWAEGEEREQSCCVFGRSELPEGKIVTFTVRPANSYGLAGAPLPPVRFP
;
A
#
# COMPACT_ATOMS: atom_id res chain seq x y z
N MET A 1 30.09 -41.40 23.67
CA MET A 1 31.44 -41.27 23.02
C MET A 1 31.26 -40.28 21.88
N ASN A 2 32.02 -39.21 21.98
CA ASN A 2 32.29 -38.11 21.00
C ASN A 2 31.11 -37.39 20.31
N ASN A 3 30.79 -36.27 20.93
CA ASN A 3 30.10 -35.11 20.31
C ASN A 3 31.12 -34.27 19.50
N GLY A 4 31.02 -34.30 18.19
CA GLY A 4 31.73 -33.38 17.30
C GLY A 4 30.91 -32.12 17.01
N ARG A 5 31.17 -30.99 17.68
CA ARG A 5 30.68 -29.67 17.32
C ARG A 5 31.52 -29.10 16.19
N VAL A 6 30.97 -28.91 15.03
CA VAL A 6 31.55 -28.11 13.95
C VAL A 6 31.27 -26.64 14.23
N LYS A 7 32.29 -25.84 14.51
CA LYS A 7 32.26 -24.38 14.54
C LYS A 7 32.37 -23.87 13.10
N ILE A 8 31.32 -23.22 12.60
CA ILE A 8 31.42 -22.41 11.37
C ILE A 8 31.85 -21.01 11.80
N VAL A 9 33.06 -20.63 11.43
CA VAL A 9 33.61 -19.28 11.60
C VAL A 9 33.29 -18.52 10.30
N GLY A 10 32.36 -17.58 10.36
CA GLY A 10 32.11 -16.63 9.28
C GLY A 10 33.04 -15.42 9.41
N PRO A 11 33.45 -14.79 8.30
CA PRO A 11 34.38 -13.66 8.36
C PRO A 11 33.70 -12.40 8.87
N THR A 12 34.24 -11.85 9.95
CA THR A 12 33.94 -10.52 10.47
C THR A 12 34.52 -9.45 9.53
N LEU A 13 33.67 -8.77 8.79
CA LEU A 13 34.05 -7.57 8.04
C LEU A 13 34.21 -6.38 9.00
N SER A 14 35.42 -5.92 9.13
CA SER A 14 35.87 -4.79 9.93
C SER A 14 35.34 -3.46 9.35
N ARG A 15 34.72 -2.63 10.22
CA ARG A 15 34.16 -1.29 9.94
C ARG A 15 35.24 -0.19 9.76
N ARG A 16 36.40 -0.47 9.16
CA ARG A 16 37.48 0.53 9.07
C ARG A 16 38.12 0.71 7.69
N SER A 17 37.35 0.80 6.62
CA SER A 17 37.93 1.17 5.30
C SER A 17 36.98 1.93 4.37
N PHE A 18 36.05 2.70 4.89
CA PHE A 18 35.13 3.49 4.04
C PHE A 18 35.20 5.03 4.23
N PHE A 19 36.28 5.52 4.87
CA PHE A 19 36.55 6.95 4.95
C PHE A 19 37.86 7.27 4.22
N GLY A 20 37.77 7.48 2.93
CA GLY A 20 38.91 7.93 2.17
C GLY A 20 38.70 7.88 0.67
N ARG A 21 37.81 8.74 0.15
CA ARG A 21 37.76 9.31 -1.21
C ARG A 21 36.42 10.01 -1.47
N ALA A 22 36.21 11.09 -0.77
CA ALA A 22 35.12 12.03 -1.08
C ALA A 22 35.60 13.47 -0.84
N THR A 23 36.56 13.90 -1.66
CA THR A 23 36.90 15.31 -1.80
C THR A 23 37.32 15.51 -3.25
N ALA A 24 36.37 15.80 -4.12
CA ALA A 24 36.53 16.55 -5.37
C ALA A 24 35.27 16.34 -6.28
N ALA A 25 34.10 16.80 -5.86
CA ALA A 25 32.97 16.99 -6.77
C ALA A 25 31.91 17.91 -6.15
N THR A 26 32.36 18.99 -5.54
CA THR A 26 31.45 20.04 -5.04
C THR A 26 31.90 21.38 -5.65
N ALA A 27 31.64 21.57 -6.92
CA ALA A 27 31.56 22.86 -7.60
C ALA A 27 31.38 22.62 -9.11
N MET A 28 30.16 22.30 -9.55
CA MET A 28 29.66 22.56 -10.91
C MET A 28 28.26 21.96 -11.06
N ALA A 29 27.29 22.58 -10.44
CA ALA A 29 25.88 22.33 -10.74
C ALA A 29 25.03 23.57 -10.49
N ALA A 30 25.51 24.71 -11.00
CA ALA A 30 24.71 25.91 -11.12
C ALA A 30 25.13 26.60 -12.40
N ALA A 31 24.60 26.20 -13.52
CA ALA A 31 24.47 26.81 -14.82
C ALA A 31 24.71 25.79 -15.93
N ALA A 32 23.65 25.10 -16.30
CA ALA A 32 23.47 24.61 -17.65
C ALA A 32 22.05 24.04 -17.76
N GLY A 33 21.12 24.83 -18.20
CA GLY A 33 20.08 24.36 -19.05
C GLY A 33 20.72 23.79 -20.30
N CYS A 34 21.11 22.54 -20.26
CA CYS A 34 21.50 21.76 -21.41
C CYS A 34 20.40 20.76 -21.66
N ASP A 35 19.50 21.12 -22.55
CA ASP A 35 18.77 20.18 -23.35
C ASP A 35 19.76 19.21 -24.00
N PRO A 36 19.78 17.91 -23.67
CA PRO A 36 20.49 16.98 -24.53
C PRO A 36 19.65 16.85 -25.80
N LEU A 37 20.24 17.24 -26.89
CA LEU A 37 19.79 16.94 -28.26
C LEU A 37 19.39 15.46 -28.37
N ARG A 38 18.16 15.13 -28.02
CA ARG A 38 17.48 13.95 -28.50
C ARG A 38 17.05 14.22 -29.93
N LEU A 39 17.79 13.65 -30.86
CA LEU A 39 17.40 13.56 -32.26
C LEU A 39 15.96 13.10 -32.37
N GLY A 40 15.14 13.91 -33.01
CA GLY A 40 13.71 13.81 -33.09
C GLY A 40 13.20 12.48 -33.67
N LEU A 41 12.57 11.76 -32.79
CA LEU A 41 11.32 11.09 -33.12
C LEU A 41 10.25 11.93 -32.42
N ALA A 42 9.31 12.48 -33.17
CA ALA A 42 8.15 13.16 -32.63
C ALA A 42 7.37 12.14 -31.79
N THR A 43 7.66 12.08 -30.48
CA THR A 43 6.87 11.32 -29.53
C THR A 43 5.55 12.06 -29.43
N SER A 44 4.46 11.40 -29.79
CA SER A 44 3.14 11.94 -29.53
C SER A 44 3.00 12.02 -28.00
N ASP A 45 2.95 13.22 -27.44
CA ASP A 45 2.85 13.46 -25.97
C ASP A 45 1.56 12.94 -25.33
N GLY A 46 0.71 12.23 -26.12
CA GLY A 46 -0.56 11.69 -25.65
C GLY A 46 -0.43 10.34 -24.94
N PRO A 47 -1.30 10.08 -23.96
CA PRO A 47 -1.38 8.79 -23.31
C PRO A 47 -1.79 7.68 -24.26
N ARG A 48 -1.13 6.53 -24.14
CA ARG A 48 -1.39 5.32 -24.94
C ARG A 48 -2.46 4.43 -24.33
N LEU A 49 -2.49 4.40 -22.98
CA LEU A 49 -3.42 3.61 -22.20
C LEU A 49 -3.70 4.30 -20.87
N ARG A 50 -4.95 4.23 -20.42
CA ARG A 50 -5.42 4.74 -19.12
C ARG A 50 -6.15 3.64 -18.37
N VAL A 51 -5.73 3.33 -17.16
CA VAL A 51 -6.30 2.26 -16.35
C VAL A 51 -6.62 2.79 -14.95
N GLY A 52 -7.89 2.72 -14.56
CA GLY A 52 -8.27 2.85 -13.16
C GLY A 52 -7.85 1.57 -12.41
N VAL A 53 -7.22 1.70 -11.25
CA VAL A 53 -6.73 0.55 -10.48
C VAL A 53 -7.20 0.65 -9.03
N LEU A 54 -7.90 -0.38 -8.56
CA LEU A 54 -8.40 -0.48 -7.20
C LEU A 54 -8.39 -1.93 -6.71
N SER A 55 -8.56 -2.12 -5.42
CA SER A 55 -8.55 -3.44 -4.76
C SER A 55 -9.38 -3.41 -3.48
N ASP A 56 -9.69 -4.61 -2.97
CA ASP A 56 -10.19 -4.79 -1.62
C ASP A 56 -11.41 -3.89 -1.34
N ILE A 57 -12.42 -3.98 -2.21
CA ILE A 57 -13.65 -3.20 -2.04
C ILE A 57 -14.55 -3.74 -0.95
N HIS A 58 -14.42 -5.04 -0.61
CA HIS A 58 -15.14 -5.71 0.48
C HIS A 58 -16.62 -5.34 0.49
N MET A 59 -17.32 -5.68 -0.60
CA MET A 59 -18.75 -5.45 -0.69
C MET A 59 -19.48 -6.17 0.42
N LEU A 60 -20.36 -5.42 1.12
CA LEU A 60 -21.27 -5.95 2.11
C LEU A 60 -22.67 -5.42 1.81
N ARG A 61 -23.63 -6.34 1.65
CA ARG A 61 -25.04 -5.96 1.40
C ARG A 61 -25.80 -5.68 2.72
N GLN A 62 -25.15 -5.13 3.75
CA GLN A 62 -25.77 -4.80 5.04
C GLN A 62 -25.87 -3.29 5.28
N LYS A 63 -26.97 -2.88 5.91
CA LYS A 63 -27.35 -1.47 6.15
C LYS A 63 -26.32 -0.63 6.94
N ASP A 64 -25.43 -1.25 7.69
CA ASP A 64 -24.48 -0.57 8.59
C ASP A 64 -23.02 -0.99 8.35
N ALA A 65 -22.76 -1.66 7.23
CA ALA A 65 -21.45 -2.17 6.91
C ALA A 65 -20.50 -1.08 6.37
N MET A 66 -19.23 -1.39 6.39
CA MET A 66 -18.18 -0.58 5.79
C MET A 66 -18.64 -0.12 4.39
N LYS A 67 -18.85 1.14 4.20
CA LYS A 67 -19.47 1.77 3.02
C LYS A 67 -18.65 1.61 1.73
N GLY A 68 -18.12 0.40 1.50
CA GLY A 68 -17.27 0.06 0.35
C GLY A 68 -17.98 0.37 -0.98
N GLU A 69 -19.29 0.15 -1.04
CA GLU A 69 -20.12 0.45 -2.20
C GLU A 69 -20.04 1.92 -2.62
N ILE A 70 -20.05 2.85 -1.66
CA ILE A 70 -20.01 4.30 -1.93
C ILE A 70 -18.67 4.67 -2.55
N TRP A 71 -17.59 4.15 -2.00
CA TRP A 71 -16.25 4.49 -2.44
C TRP A 71 -15.89 3.78 -3.73
N PHE A 72 -16.43 2.58 -3.96
CA PHE A 72 -16.31 1.88 -5.23
C PHE A 72 -17.00 2.69 -6.35
N GLU A 73 -18.28 3.07 -6.17
CA GLU A 73 -18.98 3.89 -7.16
C GLU A 73 -18.24 5.22 -7.42
N LYS A 74 -17.75 5.88 -6.37
CA LYS A 74 -17.03 7.14 -6.51
C LYS A 74 -15.71 6.97 -7.26
N ALA A 75 -14.98 5.87 -7.02
CA ALA A 75 -13.77 5.55 -7.77
C ALA A 75 -14.07 5.30 -9.26
N LEU A 76 -15.13 4.55 -9.57
CA LEU A 76 -15.52 4.30 -10.96
C LEU A 76 -15.92 5.59 -11.69
N ARG A 77 -16.62 6.51 -11.03
CA ARG A 77 -16.95 7.83 -11.61
C ARG A 77 -15.70 8.67 -11.85
N TRP A 78 -14.74 8.65 -10.95
CA TRP A 78 -13.46 9.29 -11.16
C TRP A 78 -12.71 8.70 -12.37
N TYR A 79 -12.78 7.38 -12.58
CA TYR A 79 -12.19 6.75 -13.75
C TYR A 79 -12.90 7.12 -15.06
N ASP A 80 -14.22 7.29 -15.00
CA ASP A 80 -15.00 7.80 -16.13
C ASP A 80 -14.59 9.22 -16.53
N GLU A 81 -14.48 10.12 -15.55
CA GLU A 81 -14.03 11.50 -15.75
C GLU A 81 -12.62 11.57 -16.39
N LEU A 82 -11.73 10.67 -15.97
CA LEU A 82 -10.36 10.57 -16.51
C LEU A 82 -10.29 9.79 -17.82
N LYS A 83 -11.43 9.31 -18.33
CA LYS A 83 -11.54 8.54 -19.58
C LYS A 83 -10.69 7.27 -19.56
N ALA A 84 -10.83 6.47 -18.51
CA ALA A 84 -10.16 5.19 -18.40
C ALA A 84 -10.54 4.27 -19.57
N ASP A 85 -9.59 3.56 -20.12
CA ASP A 85 -9.79 2.54 -21.15
C ASP A 85 -10.17 1.20 -20.51
N ALA A 86 -9.75 1.00 -19.26
CA ALA A 86 -10.04 -0.19 -18.46
C ALA A 86 -10.07 0.13 -16.97
N VAL A 87 -10.69 -0.77 -16.19
CA VAL A 87 -10.60 -0.78 -14.73
C VAL A 87 -10.04 -2.12 -14.29
N LEU A 88 -8.92 -2.09 -13.57
CA LEU A 88 -8.31 -3.24 -12.90
C LEU A 88 -8.78 -3.30 -11.45
N LEU A 89 -9.49 -4.39 -11.09
CA LEU A 89 -9.93 -4.70 -9.74
C LEU A 89 -9.16 -5.90 -9.20
N CYS A 90 -8.26 -5.64 -8.26
CA CYS A 90 -7.25 -6.57 -7.79
C CYS A 90 -7.75 -7.52 -6.67
N GLY A 91 -8.96 -8.04 -6.79
CA GLY A 91 -9.53 -9.03 -5.88
C GLY A 91 -10.17 -8.45 -4.61
N ASP A 92 -10.69 -9.35 -3.78
CA ASP A 92 -11.51 -9.06 -2.60
C ASP A 92 -12.68 -8.12 -2.93
N ILE A 93 -13.47 -8.57 -3.91
CA ILE A 93 -14.69 -7.91 -4.34
C ILE A 93 -15.75 -8.06 -3.25
N ALA A 94 -16.00 -9.31 -2.83
CA ALA A 94 -16.87 -9.65 -1.72
C ALA A 94 -16.10 -9.63 -0.38
N ASP A 95 -16.75 -9.29 0.72
CA ASP A 95 -16.16 -9.40 2.05
C ASP A 95 -16.27 -10.82 2.63
N CYS A 96 -17.42 -11.44 2.44
CA CYS A 96 -17.72 -12.77 2.96
C CYS A 96 -17.75 -13.88 1.89
N GLY A 97 -17.51 -13.54 0.62
CA GLY A 97 -17.55 -14.48 -0.50
C GLY A 97 -18.96 -14.95 -0.84
N LEU A 98 -19.97 -14.11 -0.69
CA LEU A 98 -21.34 -14.40 -1.07
C LEU A 98 -21.60 -13.95 -2.52
N VAL A 99 -22.40 -14.73 -3.23
CA VAL A 99 -22.84 -14.40 -4.60
C VAL A 99 -23.53 -13.02 -4.63
N ALA A 100 -24.37 -12.73 -3.63
CA ALA A 100 -25.07 -11.45 -3.51
C ALA A 100 -24.14 -10.23 -3.37
N GLU A 101 -22.92 -10.41 -2.85
CA GLU A 101 -21.92 -9.34 -2.75
C GLU A 101 -21.29 -9.06 -4.11
N LEU A 102 -21.01 -10.10 -4.91
CA LEU A 102 -20.58 -9.96 -6.29
C LEU A 102 -21.66 -9.34 -7.18
N GLU A 103 -22.94 -9.76 -7.00
CA GLU A 103 -24.07 -9.18 -7.70
C GLU A 103 -24.15 -7.66 -7.46
N TYR A 104 -23.97 -7.26 -6.20
CA TYR A 104 -24.02 -5.85 -5.84
C TYR A 104 -22.86 -5.06 -6.46
N ALA A 105 -21.67 -5.64 -6.52
CA ALA A 105 -20.54 -5.02 -7.23
C ALA A 105 -20.83 -4.87 -8.73
N ALA A 106 -21.42 -5.89 -9.36
CA ALA A 106 -21.83 -5.82 -10.76
C ALA A 106 -22.93 -4.78 -11.00
N GLU A 107 -23.93 -4.68 -10.11
CA GLU A 107 -24.97 -3.63 -10.17
C GLU A 107 -24.34 -2.22 -10.18
N ILE A 108 -23.35 -1.96 -9.32
CA ILE A 108 -22.65 -0.67 -9.26
C ILE A 108 -21.81 -0.45 -10.53
N TRP A 109 -21.12 -1.46 -11.02
CA TRP A 109 -20.37 -1.37 -12.27
C TRP A 109 -21.27 -0.93 -13.43
N TYR A 110 -22.38 -1.62 -13.67
CA TYR A 110 -23.27 -1.30 -14.79
C TYR A 110 -24.13 -0.05 -14.53
N LYS A 111 -24.26 0.40 -13.30
CA LYS A 111 -24.83 1.71 -12.98
C LYS A 111 -23.93 2.85 -13.47
N VAL A 112 -22.62 2.71 -13.32
CA VAL A 112 -21.66 3.73 -13.76
C VAL A 112 -21.31 3.58 -15.24
N PHE A 113 -21.20 2.34 -15.72
CA PHE A 113 -20.84 2.00 -17.10
C PHE A 113 -21.92 1.17 -17.79
N PRO A 114 -23.08 1.77 -18.12
CA PRO A 114 -24.17 1.05 -18.77
C PRO A 114 -23.71 0.41 -20.08
N GLY A 115 -23.94 -0.91 -20.21
CA GLY A 115 -23.50 -1.68 -21.37
C GLY A 115 -21.98 -1.72 -21.57
N GLY A 116 -21.18 -1.53 -20.51
CA GLY A 116 -19.72 -1.53 -20.58
C GLY A 116 -19.15 -0.30 -21.28
N LYS A 117 -19.82 0.86 -21.14
CA LYS A 117 -19.43 2.12 -21.79
C LYS A 117 -19.30 3.25 -20.80
N ARG A 118 -18.33 4.10 -21.02
CA ARG A 118 -18.15 5.38 -20.33
C ARG A 118 -19.27 6.36 -20.71
N SER A 119 -19.35 7.47 -19.97
CA SER A 119 -20.27 8.55 -20.23
C SER A 119 -20.10 9.23 -21.61
N ASP A 120 -18.90 9.16 -22.18
CA ASP A 120 -18.61 9.65 -23.54
C ASP A 120 -18.97 8.66 -24.65
N GLY A 121 -19.51 7.48 -24.30
CA GLY A 121 -19.93 6.44 -25.23
C GLY A 121 -18.85 5.42 -25.64
N GLU A 122 -17.61 5.67 -25.28
CA GLU A 122 -16.49 4.76 -25.58
C GLU A 122 -16.51 3.52 -24.67
N PRO A 123 -16.05 2.36 -25.13
CA PRO A 123 -16.00 1.16 -24.31
C PRO A 123 -15.00 1.31 -23.15
N ILE A 124 -15.27 0.59 -22.06
CA ILE A 124 -14.37 0.43 -20.93
C ILE A 124 -14.25 -1.06 -20.57
N GLU A 125 -13.02 -1.56 -20.52
CA GLU A 125 -12.77 -2.98 -20.28
C GLU A 125 -12.74 -3.31 -18.78
N GLN A 126 -13.35 -4.45 -18.43
CA GLN A 126 -13.28 -5.03 -17.10
C GLN A 126 -12.01 -5.89 -16.99
N LEU A 127 -11.14 -5.57 -16.06
CA LEU A 127 -9.93 -6.33 -15.75
C LEU A 127 -10.04 -6.84 -14.32
N PHE A 128 -11.07 -7.64 -14.02
CA PHE A 128 -11.41 -8.09 -12.69
C PHE A 128 -10.85 -9.48 -12.42
N HIS A 129 -10.40 -9.69 -11.21
CA HIS A 129 -10.10 -11.03 -10.71
C HIS A 129 -10.50 -11.16 -9.23
N LEU A 130 -10.64 -12.37 -8.75
CA LEU A 130 -11.05 -12.69 -7.40
C LEU A 130 -9.85 -12.71 -6.44
N GLY A 131 -10.11 -12.31 -5.18
CA GLY A 131 -9.19 -12.44 -4.05
C GLY A 131 -9.54 -13.60 -3.13
N ASP A 132 -8.97 -13.62 -1.94
CA ASP A 132 -9.17 -14.72 -0.99
C ASP A 132 -10.47 -14.58 -0.20
N HIS A 133 -10.97 -13.38 0.03
CA HIS A 133 -12.30 -13.16 0.61
C HIS A 133 -13.41 -13.65 -0.31
N ASP A 134 -13.27 -13.49 -1.62
CA ASP A 134 -14.26 -13.91 -2.61
C ASP A 134 -14.55 -15.42 -2.56
N PHE A 135 -13.56 -16.24 -2.24
CA PHE A 135 -13.76 -17.68 -2.10
C PHE A 135 -14.28 -18.12 -0.74
N GLY A 136 -14.65 -17.18 0.12
CA GLY A 136 -15.47 -17.45 1.30
C GLY A 136 -14.86 -18.34 2.36
N GLY A 137 -13.54 -18.39 2.47
CA GLY A 137 -12.89 -19.08 3.58
C GLY A 137 -13.36 -18.58 4.95
N PHE A 138 -13.90 -17.38 4.99
CA PHE A 138 -14.42 -16.75 6.21
C PHE A 138 -15.87 -17.13 6.52
N ALA A 139 -16.77 -17.21 5.54
CA ALA A 139 -18.17 -17.55 5.77
C ALA A 139 -18.35 -18.93 6.41
N HIS A 140 -17.48 -19.87 6.09
CA HIS A 140 -17.54 -21.23 6.62
C HIS A 140 -16.64 -21.49 7.84
N LYS A 141 -15.59 -20.69 8.04
CA LYS A 141 -14.64 -20.88 9.13
C LYS A 141 -14.94 -20.10 10.39
N TYR A 142 -15.64 -18.99 10.30
CA TYR A 142 -15.80 -18.08 11.43
C TYR A 142 -17.27 -17.79 11.74
N PRO A 143 -17.71 -18.01 12.99
CA PRO A 143 -19.09 -17.73 13.40
C PRO A 143 -19.56 -16.29 13.20
N TRP A 144 -18.63 -15.35 13.07
CA TRP A 144 -18.96 -13.95 12.80
C TRP A 144 -19.36 -13.72 11.34
N ALA A 145 -18.96 -14.59 10.42
CA ALA A 145 -19.41 -14.54 9.03
C ALA A 145 -20.93 -14.79 8.90
N ALA A 146 -21.53 -15.53 9.83
CA ALA A 146 -22.98 -15.61 9.94
C ALA A 146 -23.65 -14.25 10.26
N LYS A 147 -22.86 -13.24 10.68
CA LYS A 147 -23.32 -11.85 10.86
C LYS A 147 -23.18 -11.01 9.59
N CYS A 148 -22.52 -11.52 8.56
CA CYS A 148 -22.34 -10.82 7.30
C CYS A 148 -23.61 -10.81 6.43
N SER A 149 -24.59 -11.66 6.74
CA SER A 149 -25.92 -11.59 6.13
C SER A 149 -26.99 -11.81 7.21
N THR A 150 -28.00 -10.96 7.20
CA THR A 150 -29.23 -11.16 7.99
C THR A 150 -30.19 -12.14 7.30
N ASP A 151 -29.85 -12.54 6.07
CA ASP A 151 -30.58 -13.54 5.31
C ASP A 151 -29.94 -14.90 5.49
N PRO A 152 -30.60 -15.85 6.19
CA PRO A 152 -30.08 -17.22 6.37
C PRO A 152 -29.81 -17.93 5.04
N ASP A 153 -30.57 -17.61 4.00
CA ASP A 153 -30.41 -18.25 2.69
C ASP A 153 -29.19 -17.69 1.93
N ALA A 154 -28.80 -16.44 2.15
CA ALA A 154 -27.62 -15.86 1.51
C ALA A 154 -26.33 -16.61 1.89
N VAL A 155 -26.23 -17.14 3.12
CA VAL A 155 -25.07 -17.92 3.55
C VAL A 155 -24.96 -19.25 2.79
N ASN A 156 -26.08 -19.79 2.31
CA ASN A 156 -26.10 -21.00 1.50
C ASN A 156 -25.59 -20.76 0.07
N HIS A 157 -25.58 -19.51 -0.38
CA HIS A 157 -25.07 -19.09 -1.69
C HIS A 157 -23.65 -18.49 -1.60
N ALA A 158 -22.78 -19.13 -0.84
CA ALA A 158 -21.36 -18.79 -0.85
C ALA A 158 -20.71 -19.21 -2.17
N LEU A 159 -19.94 -18.31 -2.76
CA LEU A 159 -19.30 -18.50 -4.07
C LEU A 159 -18.50 -19.81 -4.16
N VAL A 160 -17.92 -20.25 -3.04
CA VAL A 160 -17.16 -21.49 -2.95
C VAL A 160 -17.99 -22.75 -3.25
N ASN A 161 -19.32 -22.69 -3.07
CA ASN A 161 -20.25 -23.81 -3.28
C ASN A 161 -20.91 -23.77 -4.66
N GLU A 162 -20.72 -22.68 -5.43
CA GLU A 162 -21.41 -22.43 -6.67
C GLU A 162 -20.51 -22.66 -7.89
N ASP A 163 -21.12 -22.75 -9.06
CA ASP A 163 -20.42 -22.70 -10.35
C ASP A 163 -19.95 -21.26 -10.64
N ILE A 164 -18.71 -21.01 -10.33
CA ILE A 164 -18.12 -19.68 -10.53
C ILE A 164 -18.13 -19.24 -11.97
N GLY A 165 -17.99 -20.15 -12.92
CA GLY A 165 -18.03 -19.84 -14.36
C GLY A 165 -19.39 -19.34 -14.79
N ALA A 166 -20.45 -19.99 -14.32
CA ALA A 166 -21.83 -19.57 -14.61
C ALA A 166 -22.14 -18.21 -13.96
N ILE A 167 -21.68 -18.00 -12.70
CA ILE A 167 -21.88 -16.72 -12.00
C ILE A 167 -21.11 -15.60 -12.72
N TRP A 168 -19.85 -15.82 -13.06
CA TRP A 168 -19.00 -14.83 -13.71
C TRP A 168 -19.57 -14.40 -15.05
N ARG A 169 -20.01 -15.37 -15.89
CA ARG A 169 -20.68 -15.09 -17.16
C ARG A 169 -21.95 -14.29 -16.97
N ARG A 170 -22.78 -14.65 -15.99
CA ARG A 170 -24.02 -13.94 -15.70
C ARG A 170 -23.79 -12.51 -15.21
N LEU A 171 -22.81 -12.30 -14.35
CA LEU A 171 -22.59 -11.00 -13.71
C LEU A 171 -21.74 -10.06 -14.56
N PHE A 172 -20.73 -10.58 -15.23
CA PHE A 172 -19.75 -9.75 -15.93
C PHE A 172 -19.76 -9.94 -17.45
N ASN A 173 -20.62 -10.83 -17.95
CA ASN A 173 -20.72 -11.16 -19.38
C ASN A 173 -19.40 -11.65 -19.98
N GLU A 174 -18.64 -12.43 -19.22
CA GLU A 174 -17.30 -12.93 -19.57
C GLU A 174 -17.18 -14.42 -19.25
N GLU A 175 -16.40 -15.14 -20.07
CA GLU A 175 -15.97 -16.49 -19.71
C GLU A 175 -14.94 -16.45 -18.61
N TRP A 176 -15.14 -17.28 -17.59
CA TRP A 176 -14.20 -17.39 -16.49
C TRP A 176 -13.09 -18.40 -16.80
N ALA A 177 -11.86 -18.04 -16.43
CA ALA A 177 -10.73 -18.95 -16.40
C ALA A 177 -9.83 -18.63 -15.19
N PRO A 178 -9.13 -19.61 -14.58
CA PRO A 178 -8.22 -19.36 -13.46
C PRO A 178 -7.17 -18.28 -13.74
N ILE A 179 -6.72 -18.19 -14.98
CA ILE A 179 -5.89 -17.10 -15.50
C ILE A 179 -6.53 -16.62 -16.79
N GLN A 180 -6.68 -15.32 -16.91
CA GLN A 180 -7.17 -14.66 -18.11
C GLN A 180 -6.06 -13.80 -18.71
N VAL A 181 -5.92 -13.81 -20.01
CA VAL A 181 -5.06 -12.87 -20.74
C VAL A 181 -5.97 -11.98 -21.59
N LYS A 182 -6.02 -10.71 -21.23
CA LYS A 182 -6.82 -9.70 -21.95
C LYS A 182 -5.91 -8.70 -22.66
N GLU A 183 -6.45 -8.03 -23.63
CA GLU A 183 -5.74 -6.96 -24.35
C GLU A 183 -6.57 -5.69 -24.39
N VAL A 184 -5.94 -4.58 -24.01
CA VAL A 184 -6.55 -3.24 -24.07
C VAL A 184 -5.58 -2.32 -24.80
N LYS A 185 -6.00 -1.78 -25.92
CA LYS A 185 -5.18 -0.87 -26.75
C LYS A 185 -3.78 -1.42 -27.11
N GLY A 186 -3.67 -2.71 -27.33
CA GLY A 186 -2.40 -3.37 -27.68
C GLY A 186 -1.49 -3.68 -26.49
N TYR A 187 -1.97 -3.49 -25.26
CA TYR A 187 -1.29 -3.88 -24.02
C TYR A 187 -1.93 -5.13 -23.42
N LYS A 188 -1.12 -6.09 -23.03
CA LYS A 188 -1.58 -7.36 -22.44
C LYS A 188 -1.69 -7.26 -20.93
N PHE A 189 -2.74 -7.89 -20.40
CA PHE A 189 -3.02 -8.04 -18.98
C PHE A 189 -3.18 -9.51 -18.65
N VAL A 190 -2.35 -10.01 -17.74
CA VAL A 190 -2.47 -11.36 -17.16
C VAL A 190 -3.13 -11.23 -15.83
N LEU A 191 -4.36 -11.71 -15.69
CA LEU A 191 -5.19 -11.66 -14.51
C LEU A 191 -5.27 -13.04 -13.89
N ALA A 192 -4.72 -13.22 -12.70
CA ALA A 192 -4.75 -14.49 -11.99
C ALA A 192 -5.75 -14.43 -10.85
N HIS A 193 -6.84 -15.19 -10.95
CA HIS A 193 -7.78 -15.36 -9.84
C HIS A 193 -7.10 -16.08 -8.67
N HIS A 194 -7.43 -15.69 -7.44
CA HIS A 194 -6.91 -16.36 -6.27
C HIS A 194 -7.37 -17.83 -6.25
N PRO A 195 -6.47 -18.81 -6.15
CA PRO A 195 -6.88 -20.21 -6.09
C PRO A 195 -7.60 -20.53 -4.78
N ARG A 196 -8.70 -21.29 -4.84
CA ARG A 196 -9.50 -21.68 -3.66
C ARG A 196 -8.67 -22.27 -2.51
N ASN A 197 -7.60 -22.98 -2.82
CA ASN A 197 -6.75 -23.71 -1.88
C ASN A 197 -5.28 -23.25 -1.99
N MET A 198 -5.04 -21.96 -2.10
CA MET A 198 -3.67 -21.46 -2.17
C MET A 198 -2.94 -21.69 -0.87
N SER A 199 -2.01 -22.60 -0.87
CA SER A 199 -1.05 -22.79 0.22
C SER A 199 0.25 -22.06 -0.07
N LYS A 200 1.04 -21.83 0.97
CA LYS A 200 2.39 -21.26 0.86
C LYS A 200 3.22 -22.04 -0.17
N GLY A 201 3.82 -21.34 -1.12
CA GLY A 201 4.67 -21.94 -2.15
C GLY A 201 3.94 -22.61 -3.32
N THR A 202 2.62 -22.48 -3.42
CA THR A 202 1.86 -23.06 -4.53
C THR A 202 2.02 -22.21 -5.78
N ALA A 203 2.46 -22.81 -6.88
CA ALA A 203 2.43 -22.19 -8.20
C ALA A 203 0.98 -22.04 -8.67
N ILE A 204 0.69 -20.94 -9.36
CA ILE A 204 -0.57 -20.78 -10.08
C ILE A 204 -0.47 -21.60 -11.36
N PRO A 205 -1.32 -22.63 -11.55
CA PRO A 205 -1.27 -23.44 -12.77
C PRO A 205 -1.50 -22.59 -14.03
N GLY A 206 -0.66 -22.76 -15.03
CA GLY A 206 -0.76 -22.03 -16.30
C GLY A 206 -0.16 -20.61 -16.28
N LEU A 207 0.41 -20.16 -15.14
CA LEU A 207 0.98 -18.82 -15.06
C LEU A 207 2.16 -18.61 -16.00
N ALA A 208 3.06 -19.58 -16.10
CA ALA A 208 4.24 -19.46 -16.96
C ALA A 208 3.86 -19.31 -18.44
N GLU A 209 2.89 -20.10 -18.90
CA GLU A 209 2.35 -20.07 -20.25
C GLU A 209 1.63 -18.74 -20.53
N ALA A 210 0.84 -18.25 -19.57
CA ALA A 210 0.13 -16.99 -19.70
C ALA A 210 1.09 -15.79 -19.78
N LEU A 211 2.14 -15.76 -18.94
CA LEU A 211 3.16 -14.73 -18.98
C LEU A 211 3.93 -14.74 -20.32
N ALA A 212 4.29 -15.93 -20.82
CA ALA A 212 4.95 -16.05 -22.10
C ALA A 212 4.07 -15.54 -23.25
N ALA A 213 2.78 -15.87 -23.24
CA ALA A 213 1.82 -15.41 -24.24
C ALA A 213 1.56 -13.90 -24.16
N ALA A 214 1.67 -13.30 -22.98
CA ALA A 214 1.47 -11.86 -22.76
C ALA A 214 2.69 -11.01 -23.15
N ASN A 215 3.87 -11.60 -23.32
CA ASN A 215 5.12 -10.90 -23.61
C ASN A 215 5.69 -11.19 -25.01
N PRO A 216 4.95 -10.95 -26.10
CA PRO A 216 5.46 -11.15 -27.46
C PRO A 216 6.49 -10.08 -27.86
N ASP A 217 6.51 -8.92 -27.19
CA ASP A 217 7.40 -7.79 -27.42
C ASP A 217 8.02 -7.31 -26.11
N PRO A 218 9.23 -7.77 -25.77
CA PRO A 218 9.90 -7.38 -24.54
C PRO A 218 10.22 -5.88 -24.41
N SER A 219 10.12 -5.12 -25.48
CA SER A 219 10.32 -3.66 -25.45
C SER A 219 9.11 -2.90 -24.91
N LYS A 220 7.94 -3.53 -24.85
CA LYS A 220 6.71 -2.94 -24.35
C LYS A 220 6.38 -3.46 -22.96
N PRO A 221 5.83 -2.62 -22.08
CA PRO A 221 5.31 -3.10 -20.80
C PRO A 221 4.07 -3.97 -21.05
N PHE A 222 3.92 -4.99 -20.21
CA PHE A 222 2.66 -5.70 -20.04
C PHE A 222 2.31 -5.77 -18.54
N PHE A 223 1.09 -6.14 -18.21
CA PHE A 223 0.57 -6.02 -16.86
C PHE A 223 0.22 -7.39 -16.30
N TYR A 224 0.52 -7.56 -15.02
CA TYR A 224 0.11 -8.74 -14.26
C TYR A 224 -0.68 -8.30 -13.05
N SER A 225 -1.72 -9.03 -12.68
CA SER A 225 -2.39 -8.83 -11.42
C SER A 225 -2.81 -10.14 -10.77
N MET A 226 -2.57 -10.20 -9.48
CA MET A 226 -3.01 -11.24 -8.56
C MET A 226 -3.34 -10.58 -7.24
N HIS A 227 -4.31 -11.12 -6.49
CA HIS A 227 -4.74 -10.48 -5.25
C HIS A 227 -3.61 -10.45 -4.21
N ARG A 228 -3.06 -11.61 -3.86
CA ARG A 228 -2.00 -11.67 -2.84
C ARG A 228 -0.64 -11.28 -3.41
N PRO A 229 0.07 -10.39 -2.71
CA PRO A 229 1.39 -9.94 -3.15
C PRO A 229 2.44 -11.06 -3.09
N VAL A 230 3.41 -10.94 -3.97
CA VAL A 230 4.60 -11.77 -3.94
C VAL A 230 5.51 -11.34 -2.79
N HIS A 231 6.14 -12.29 -2.11
CA HIS A 231 7.05 -12.01 -1.01
C HIS A 231 8.16 -11.05 -1.40
N GLY A 232 8.42 -10.06 -0.54
CA GLY A 232 9.49 -9.09 -0.72
C GLY A 232 9.13 -7.87 -1.56
N THR A 233 7.96 -7.87 -2.23
CA THR A 233 7.51 -6.72 -3.04
C THR A 233 6.65 -5.71 -2.29
N LEU A 234 6.41 -5.93 -1.00
CA LEU A 234 5.55 -5.08 -0.16
C LEU A 234 6.17 -4.73 1.18
N PRO A 235 5.97 -3.50 1.67
CA PRO A 235 6.24 -3.16 3.05
C PRO A 235 5.15 -3.73 3.95
N GLY A 236 5.51 -4.34 5.07
CA GLY A 236 4.56 -4.74 6.09
C GLY A 236 4.48 -6.24 6.38
N TRP A 237 3.46 -6.64 7.13
CA TRP A 237 3.34 -7.99 7.67
C TRP A 237 2.96 -9.06 6.64
N SER A 238 2.17 -8.67 5.67
CA SER A 238 1.66 -9.57 4.64
C SER A 238 2.77 -10.22 3.82
N GLY A 239 3.90 -9.55 3.65
CA GLY A 239 5.04 -10.08 2.92
C GLY A 239 5.63 -11.36 3.51
N LYS A 240 5.55 -11.57 4.83
CA LYS A 240 6.10 -12.78 5.48
C LYS A 240 5.17 -13.99 5.42
N SER A 241 3.86 -13.78 5.41
CA SER A 241 2.88 -14.87 5.40
C SER A 241 2.58 -15.40 4.00
N LEU A 242 2.93 -14.64 2.96
CA LEU A 242 2.57 -14.89 1.57
C LEU A 242 3.79 -15.25 0.71
N GLU A 243 4.86 -15.76 1.31
CA GLU A 243 6.03 -16.23 0.58
C GLU A 243 5.62 -17.17 -0.54
N ASN A 244 5.69 -16.65 -1.76
CA ASN A 244 5.46 -17.41 -2.97
C ASN A 244 6.65 -17.24 -3.91
N ASP A 245 7.76 -17.85 -3.58
CA ASP A 245 8.98 -17.83 -4.37
C ASP A 245 8.77 -18.33 -5.80
N VAL A 246 7.77 -19.19 -6.02
CA VAL A 246 7.49 -19.77 -7.34
C VAL A 246 6.93 -18.71 -8.28
N ASN A 247 5.96 -17.93 -7.82
CA ASN A 247 5.38 -16.85 -8.63
C ASN A 247 6.36 -15.70 -8.80
N HIS A 248 7.16 -15.38 -7.77
CA HIS A 248 8.25 -14.42 -7.92
C HIS A 248 9.23 -14.84 -9.02
N LYS A 249 9.71 -16.09 -8.99
CA LYS A 249 10.62 -16.64 -10.01
C LYS A 249 10.00 -16.66 -11.41
N ALA A 250 8.70 -16.83 -11.50
CA ALA A 250 8.00 -16.75 -12.79
C ALA A 250 8.00 -15.32 -13.34
N LEU A 251 7.65 -14.33 -12.51
CA LEU A 251 7.62 -12.91 -12.88
C LEU A 251 9.02 -12.34 -13.16
N ALA A 252 10.03 -12.73 -12.38
CA ALA A 252 11.41 -12.26 -12.52
C ALA A 252 12.05 -12.56 -13.91
N LYS A 253 11.44 -13.46 -14.69
CA LYS A 253 11.85 -13.71 -16.07
C LYS A 253 11.40 -12.63 -17.05
N TYR A 254 10.51 -11.74 -16.62
CA TYR A 254 9.88 -10.73 -17.45
C TYR A 254 10.10 -9.33 -16.84
N PRO A 255 11.27 -8.73 -17.06
CA PRO A 255 11.61 -7.45 -16.45
C PRO A 255 10.63 -6.32 -16.83
N ASN A 256 10.02 -6.38 -18.01
CA ASN A 256 9.05 -5.40 -18.51
C ASN A 256 7.61 -5.57 -17.93
N VAL A 257 7.39 -6.51 -16.98
CA VAL A 257 6.09 -6.62 -16.33
C VAL A 257 5.91 -5.55 -15.25
N LEU A 258 4.73 -4.91 -15.25
CA LEU A 258 4.23 -4.14 -14.13
C LEU A 258 3.16 -4.95 -13.40
N ALA A 259 3.45 -5.37 -12.17
CA ALA A 259 2.58 -6.20 -11.37
C ALA A 259 1.78 -5.38 -10.36
N PHE A 260 0.47 -5.66 -10.24
CA PHE A 260 -0.42 -5.04 -9.25
C PHE A 260 -0.92 -6.09 -8.27
N PHE A 261 -0.83 -5.77 -6.97
CA PHE A 261 -1.22 -6.65 -5.87
C PHE A 261 -2.10 -5.92 -4.87
N GLY A 262 -3.19 -6.55 -4.42
CA GLY A 262 -4.07 -6.09 -3.35
C GLY A 262 -3.73 -6.67 -1.98
N HIS A 263 -4.77 -7.09 -1.22
CA HIS A 263 -4.71 -7.86 0.02
C HIS A 263 -4.10 -7.15 1.24
N ALA A 264 -3.06 -6.39 1.05
CA ALA A 264 -2.34 -5.77 2.17
C ALA A 264 -3.03 -4.51 2.70
N HIS A 265 -3.97 -3.95 1.96
CA HIS A 265 -4.65 -2.69 2.28
C HIS A 265 -3.66 -1.56 2.62
N GLN A 266 -2.42 -1.66 2.16
CA GLN A 266 -1.39 -0.71 2.54
C GLN A 266 -1.71 0.67 1.98
N ASN A 267 -1.60 1.69 2.81
CA ASN A 267 -1.85 3.07 2.43
C ASN A 267 -0.86 3.53 1.35
N CYS A 268 -1.36 4.05 0.22
CA CYS A 268 -0.53 4.48 -0.90
C CYS A 268 0.25 5.79 -0.67
N ALA A 269 0.09 6.46 0.49
CA ALA A 269 1.02 7.50 0.93
C ALA A 269 2.39 6.93 1.34
N ASP A 270 2.47 5.62 1.54
CA ASP A 270 3.73 4.94 1.80
C ASP A 270 4.46 4.68 0.48
N GLU A 271 5.60 5.34 0.29
CA GLU A 271 6.40 5.23 -0.93
C GLU A 271 6.89 3.80 -1.22
N LEU A 272 6.98 2.94 -0.20
CA LEU A 272 7.36 1.54 -0.40
C LEU A 272 6.24 0.68 -1.00
N CYS A 273 5.05 1.26 -1.28
CA CYS A 273 4.02 0.58 -2.07
C CYS A 273 4.38 0.45 -3.56
N LEU A 274 5.37 1.19 -4.03
CA LEU A 274 6.05 0.95 -5.31
C LEU A 274 7.37 0.23 -5.02
N TRP A 275 7.54 -0.94 -5.60
CA TRP A 275 8.75 -1.75 -5.51
C TRP A 275 9.32 -1.98 -6.91
N GLN A 276 10.65 -1.93 -7.04
CA GLN A 276 11.34 -2.30 -8.27
C GLN A 276 12.58 -3.13 -7.93
N GLY A 277 12.63 -4.32 -8.47
CA GLY A 277 13.74 -5.26 -8.45
C GLY A 277 13.92 -5.83 -9.83
N GLU A 278 13.76 -7.14 -9.99
CA GLU A 278 13.82 -7.82 -11.27
C GLU A 278 12.68 -7.42 -12.22
N TYR A 279 11.60 -6.91 -11.66
CA TYR A 279 10.45 -6.31 -12.34
C TYR A 279 9.90 -5.17 -11.47
N THR A 280 8.82 -4.53 -11.90
CA THR A 280 8.18 -3.49 -11.10
C THR A 280 6.86 -4.01 -10.51
N ALA A 281 6.63 -3.74 -9.22
CA ALA A 281 5.40 -4.10 -8.52
C ALA A 281 4.79 -2.92 -7.78
N VAL A 282 3.46 -2.86 -7.77
CA VAL A 282 2.68 -1.83 -7.10
C VAL A 282 1.70 -2.50 -6.14
N ASN A 283 1.73 -2.08 -4.88
CA ASN A 283 0.67 -2.42 -3.95
C ASN A 283 -0.53 -1.50 -4.17
N VAL A 284 -1.66 -2.09 -4.52
CA VAL A 284 -2.91 -1.39 -4.73
C VAL A 284 -3.59 -1.20 -3.36
N PRO A 285 -3.90 0.05 -2.98
CA PRO A 285 -4.58 0.29 -1.71
C PRO A 285 -6.04 -0.17 -1.77
N SER A 286 -6.65 -0.27 -0.60
CA SER A 286 -8.06 -0.64 -0.48
C SER A 286 -9.00 0.57 -0.60
N THR A 287 -10.13 0.37 -1.25
CA THR A 287 -11.23 1.34 -1.22
C THR A 287 -12.16 1.14 -0.02
N SER A 288 -12.03 0.05 0.74
CA SER A 288 -12.80 -0.19 1.95
C SER A 288 -12.14 0.45 3.18
N TYR A 289 -10.91 0.07 3.48
CA TYR A 289 -10.10 0.63 4.57
C TYR A 289 -8.61 0.37 4.32
N CYS A 290 -7.74 1.24 4.82
CA CYS A 290 -6.30 1.06 4.68
C CYS A 290 -5.65 0.52 5.95
N CYS A 291 -4.54 -0.19 5.79
CA CYS A 291 -3.70 -0.68 6.87
C CYS A 291 -2.39 0.10 6.96
N THR A 292 -1.68 -0.08 8.07
CA THR A 292 -0.36 0.49 8.28
C THR A 292 0.71 -0.59 8.38
N ARG A 293 1.96 -0.23 8.17
CA ARG A 293 3.07 -1.06 8.63
C ARG A 293 2.96 -1.30 10.15
N GLY A 294 3.45 -2.42 10.62
CA GLY A 294 3.55 -2.70 12.04
C GLY A 294 4.66 -1.91 12.75
N GLY A 295 4.80 -2.12 14.05
CA GLY A 295 5.93 -1.64 14.83
C GLY A 295 5.84 -0.20 15.36
N ARG A 296 4.69 0.48 15.24
CA ARG A 296 4.43 1.78 15.86
C ARG A 296 3.34 1.66 16.92
N GLU A 297 3.33 2.59 17.86
CA GLU A 297 2.36 2.59 18.98
C GLU A 297 0.91 2.60 18.49
N ASN A 298 0.64 3.34 17.43
CA ASN A 298 -0.67 3.51 16.83
C ASN A 298 -0.88 2.71 15.53
N SER A 299 -0.09 1.67 15.29
CA SER A 299 -0.26 0.83 14.11
C SER A 299 -1.66 0.22 14.02
N PHE A 300 -2.27 0.30 12.86
CA PHE A 300 -3.44 -0.48 12.46
C PHE A 300 -2.96 -1.72 11.67
N SER A 301 -2.34 -2.63 12.36
CA SER A 301 -1.84 -3.89 11.78
C SER A 301 -2.01 -5.00 12.77
N CYS A 302 -2.35 -6.19 12.28
CA CYS A 302 -2.45 -7.39 13.11
C CYS A 302 -1.12 -7.80 13.74
N ALA A 303 -0.02 -7.35 13.16
CA ALA A 303 1.29 -7.80 13.53
C ALA A 303 2.01 -6.77 14.39
N ASN A 304 1.53 -6.24 15.46
CA ASN A 304 2.64 -5.68 16.20
C ASN A 304 2.40 -4.57 17.19
N ASN A 305 2.33 -4.98 18.37
CA ASN A 305 2.91 -4.23 19.47
C ASN A 305 4.45 -4.26 19.32
N PRO A 306 5.16 -3.13 19.22
CA PRO A 306 6.62 -3.07 19.17
C PRO A 306 7.29 -3.63 20.44
N ASP A 307 6.56 -3.64 21.56
CA ASP A 307 6.92 -4.33 22.77
C ASP A 307 5.73 -5.14 23.29
N LYS A 308 5.76 -6.45 23.05
CA LYS A 308 4.69 -7.38 23.46
C LYS A 308 4.51 -7.45 24.98
N LYS A 309 5.49 -6.99 25.76
CA LYS A 309 5.49 -7.07 27.22
C LYS A 309 4.76 -5.89 27.89
N ARG A 310 4.47 -4.82 27.15
CA ARG A 310 3.77 -3.65 27.67
C ARG A 310 2.53 -3.31 26.83
N PRO A 311 1.46 -2.80 27.47
CA PRO A 311 0.30 -2.29 26.76
C PRO A 311 0.68 -1.04 25.94
N GLN A 312 0.14 -0.93 24.73
CA GLN A 312 0.22 0.31 23.96
C GLN A 312 -0.64 1.37 24.63
N GLN A 313 -0.15 2.61 24.65
CA GLN A 313 -0.76 3.70 25.39
C GLN A 313 -1.75 4.55 24.58
N MET A 314 -1.87 4.28 23.30
CA MET A 314 -2.75 5.04 22.42
C MET A 314 -3.50 4.14 21.46
N ASP A 315 -4.64 4.60 20.99
CA ASP A 315 -5.44 3.89 19.98
C ASP A 315 -4.69 3.81 18.65
N ARG A 316 -5.19 2.93 17.80
CA ARG A 316 -4.72 2.81 16.41
C ARG A 316 -5.07 4.05 15.62
N VAL A 317 -4.28 4.38 14.60
CA VAL A 317 -4.72 5.36 13.61
C VAL A 317 -6.03 4.92 12.98
N ASP A 318 -6.89 5.87 12.70
CA ASP A 318 -8.15 5.59 12.01
C ASP A 318 -7.88 5.38 10.53
N CYS A 319 -7.84 4.13 10.14
CA CYS A 319 -7.69 3.72 8.74
C CYS A 319 -9.03 3.42 8.05
N MET A 320 -10.13 3.35 8.81
CA MET A 320 -11.47 3.06 8.27
C MET A 320 -12.04 4.22 7.44
N THR A 321 -11.47 5.40 7.61
CA THR A 321 -11.84 6.60 6.85
C THR A 321 -10.89 6.93 5.71
N SER A 322 -9.93 6.04 5.42
CA SER A 322 -8.99 6.16 4.29
C SER A 322 -9.38 5.16 3.21
N ASN A 323 -9.95 5.67 2.13
CA ASN A 323 -10.50 4.89 1.01
C ASN A 323 -9.76 5.31 -0.25
N GLN A 324 -8.86 4.46 -0.75
CA GLN A 324 -7.85 4.87 -1.71
C GLN A 324 -7.91 4.07 -3.00
N ALA A 325 -7.49 4.69 -4.09
CA ALA A 325 -7.39 4.09 -5.40
C ALA A 325 -6.24 4.70 -6.21
N LEU A 326 -5.87 4.07 -7.31
CA LEU A 326 -4.80 4.49 -8.21
C LEU A 326 -5.37 4.75 -9.61
N PHE A 327 -4.66 5.59 -10.37
CA PHE A 327 -4.91 5.78 -11.79
C PHE A 327 -3.60 5.69 -12.56
N THR A 328 -3.49 4.74 -13.46
CA THR A 328 -2.28 4.45 -14.22
C THR A 328 -2.42 4.97 -15.65
N THR A 329 -1.46 5.76 -16.09
CA THR A 329 -1.38 6.28 -17.46
C THR A 329 -0.08 5.83 -18.10
N VAL A 330 -0.15 5.18 -19.25
CA VAL A 330 1.00 4.71 -20.01
C VAL A 330 1.28 5.68 -21.14
N TYR A 331 2.52 6.10 -21.25
CA TYR A 331 3.09 6.88 -22.34
C TYR A 331 4.15 6.06 -23.08
N ASP A 332 4.73 6.60 -24.14
CA ASP A 332 5.77 5.89 -24.89
C ASP A 332 7.06 5.69 -24.10
N ASP A 333 7.37 6.62 -23.20
CA ASP A 333 8.63 6.68 -22.45
C ASP A 333 8.48 6.45 -20.93
N ARG A 334 7.26 6.36 -20.41
CA ARG A 334 7.00 6.24 -18.98
C ARG A 334 5.61 5.69 -18.67
N ILE A 335 5.45 5.23 -17.44
CA ILE A 335 4.16 4.98 -16.79
C ILE A 335 4.03 5.95 -15.62
N VAL A 336 2.88 6.61 -15.50
CA VAL A 336 2.56 7.52 -14.39
C VAL A 336 1.40 6.92 -13.59
N ILE A 337 1.55 6.86 -12.26
CA ILE A 337 0.54 6.33 -11.35
C ILE A 337 0.15 7.42 -10.35
N ALA A 338 -1.04 7.98 -10.55
CA ALA A 338 -1.66 8.90 -9.61
C ALA A 338 -2.25 8.15 -8.42
N ARG A 339 -2.14 8.73 -7.23
CA ARG A 339 -2.59 8.18 -5.96
C ARG A 339 -3.65 9.07 -5.35
N ARG A 340 -4.83 8.52 -5.05
CA ARG A 340 -5.95 9.32 -4.59
C ARG A 340 -6.63 8.74 -3.37
N ASP A 341 -6.96 9.57 -2.41
CA ASP A 341 -8.02 9.31 -1.45
C ASP A 341 -9.36 9.62 -2.11
N VAL A 342 -10.11 8.56 -2.39
CA VAL A 342 -11.40 8.65 -3.09
C VAL A 342 -12.45 9.32 -2.21
N ARG A 343 -12.40 9.10 -0.90
CA ARG A 343 -13.34 9.68 0.05
C ARG A 343 -13.24 11.20 0.09
N HIS A 344 -12.03 11.72 0.19
CA HIS A 344 -11.75 13.13 0.36
C HIS A 344 -11.46 13.87 -0.96
N ASP A 345 -11.42 13.12 -2.06
CA ASP A 345 -11.22 13.68 -3.39
C ASP A 345 -9.86 14.37 -3.56
N ALA A 346 -8.83 13.83 -2.94
CA ALA A 346 -7.53 14.46 -2.85
C ALA A 346 -6.35 13.52 -3.13
N SER A 347 -5.24 14.10 -3.57
CA SER A 347 -3.99 13.37 -3.81
C SER A 347 -3.42 12.79 -2.51
N MET A 348 -2.82 11.60 -2.62
CA MET A 348 -2.09 10.96 -1.52
C MET A 348 -0.58 11.19 -1.59
N GLY A 349 -0.13 12.02 -2.49
CA GLY A 349 1.26 12.42 -2.69
C GLY A 349 1.58 12.57 -4.17
N PRO A 350 2.84 12.89 -4.52
CA PRO A 350 3.27 12.99 -5.91
C PRO A 350 3.03 11.70 -6.68
N ASP A 351 2.73 11.80 -7.96
CA ASP A 351 2.57 10.63 -8.82
C ASP A 351 3.87 9.82 -8.88
N TRP A 352 3.72 8.50 -8.91
CA TRP A 352 4.87 7.64 -9.21
C TRP A 352 5.10 7.62 -10.71
N THR A 353 6.32 7.96 -11.13
CA THR A 353 6.73 7.89 -12.53
C THR A 353 7.74 6.77 -12.71
N ILE A 354 7.43 5.84 -13.58
CA ILE A 354 8.25 4.67 -13.92
C ILE A 354 8.75 4.86 -15.35
N PRO A 355 10.03 5.15 -15.57
CA PRO A 355 10.59 5.28 -16.91
C PRO A 355 10.47 3.95 -17.71
N LEU A 356 10.35 4.05 -19.02
CA LEU A 356 10.36 2.92 -19.93
C LEU A 356 11.62 2.96 -20.82
N PRO A 357 12.22 1.80 -21.13
CA PRO A 357 11.84 0.46 -20.68
C PRO A 357 12.11 0.25 -19.19
N SER A 358 11.22 -0.48 -18.51
CA SER A 358 11.32 -0.81 -17.08
C SER A 358 11.69 -2.31 -16.92
N PRO A 359 12.43 -2.69 -15.85
CA PRO A 359 13.02 -1.83 -14.84
C PRO A 359 14.36 -1.25 -15.29
N ASP A 360 14.58 0.03 -15.03
CA ASP A 360 15.88 0.69 -15.21
C ASP A 360 16.63 0.91 -13.89
N GLY A 361 16.05 0.45 -12.78
CA GLY A 361 16.57 0.60 -11.43
C GLY A 361 16.20 1.93 -10.76
N SER A 362 15.75 2.95 -11.50
CA SER A 362 15.45 4.28 -10.95
C SER A 362 14.30 4.30 -9.94
N CYS A 363 13.38 3.35 -10.05
CA CYS A 363 12.27 3.18 -9.10
C CYS A 363 12.57 2.24 -7.95
N SER A 364 13.80 1.72 -7.81
CA SER A 364 14.20 0.93 -6.66
C SER A 364 14.10 1.73 -5.37
N GLU A 365 13.88 1.06 -4.25
CA GLU A 365 13.86 1.71 -2.94
C GLU A 365 15.14 2.50 -2.69
N MET A 366 16.29 1.94 -3.06
CA MET A 366 17.59 2.55 -2.86
C MET A 366 17.74 3.88 -3.62
N GLU A 367 17.40 3.90 -4.90
CA GLU A 367 17.53 5.10 -5.72
C GLU A 367 16.53 6.18 -5.29
N ARG A 368 15.27 5.80 -5.02
CA ARG A 368 14.27 6.75 -4.51
C ARG A 368 14.63 7.29 -3.13
N ALA A 369 15.20 6.47 -2.26
CA ALA A 369 15.69 6.90 -0.95
C ALA A 369 16.88 7.86 -1.06
N ALA A 370 17.77 7.66 -2.05
CA ALA A 370 18.96 8.49 -2.26
C ALA A 370 18.61 9.94 -2.67
N ILE A 371 17.51 10.13 -3.38
CA ILE A 371 17.04 11.47 -3.80
C ILE A 371 15.96 12.05 -2.89
N ALA A 372 15.42 11.25 -1.96
CA ALA A 372 14.39 11.71 -1.05
C ALA A 372 14.93 12.74 -0.05
N LEU A 373 14.15 13.76 0.23
CA LEU A 373 14.46 14.69 1.31
C LEU A 373 13.83 14.24 2.63
N PRO A 374 14.48 14.54 3.76
CA PRO A 374 13.85 14.34 5.05
C PRO A 374 12.64 15.27 5.22
N PRO A 375 11.60 14.85 5.96
CA PRO A 375 10.51 15.73 6.33
C PRO A 375 11.02 16.83 7.29
N GLU A 376 10.42 18.01 7.22
CA GLU A 376 10.76 19.14 8.06
C GLU A 376 9.57 19.63 8.85
N PHE A 377 9.79 20.04 10.09
CA PHE A 377 8.80 20.76 10.86
C PHE A 377 8.65 22.20 10.37
N PRO A 378 7.46 22.81 10.50
CA PRO A 378 7.28 24.22 10.25
C PRO A 378 8.26 25.06 11.09
N GLU A 379 8.65 26.22 10.59
CA GLU A 379 9.51 27.16 11.30
C GLU A 379 8.87 27.57 12.65
N GLY A 380 9.66 27.60 13.71
CA GLY A 380 9.19 27.92 15.05
C GLY A 380 8.36 26.82 15.75
N ALA A 381 8.20 25.67 15.09
CA ALA A 381 7.45 24.54 15.65
C ALA A 381 8.04 24.07 16.99
N LYS A 382 7.18 23.73 17.94
CA LYS A 382 7.54 23.23 19.27
C LYS A 382 6.66 22.05 19.65
N ALA A 383 7.23 21.12 20.41
CA ALA A 383 6.44 20.12 21.11
C ALA A 383 5.96 20.67 22.46
N THR A 384 4.84 20.12 22.93
CA THR A 384 4.32 20.35 24.28
C THR A 384 4.15 19.03 25.01
N VAL A 385 4.16 19.07 26.34
CA VAL A 385 3.93 17.89 27.18
C VAL A 385 2.83 18.21 28.19
N SER A 386 1.92 17.26 28.36
CA SER A 386 0.84 17.35 29.35
C SER A 386 0.59 16.00 30.02
N GLU A 387 0.00 15.99 31.17
CA GLU A 387 -0.52 14.80 31.83
C GLU A 387 -2.03 14.69 31.62
N ARG A 388 -2.52 13.47 31.59
CA ARG A 388 -3.95 13.19 31.60
C ARG A 388 -4.23 11.81 32.21
N LYS A 389 -5.44 11.61 32.67
CA LYS A 389 -6.00 10.27 32.84
C LYS A 389 -6.53 9.79 31.50
N GLY A 390 -6.22 8.56 31.13
CA GLY A 390 -6.63 7.99 29.86
C GLY A 390 -6.69 6.47 29.93
N LYS A 391 -7.16 5.87 28.84
CA LYS A 391 -7.16 4.40 28.71
C LYS A 391 -6.05 3.98 27.75
N ASN A 392 -5.30 2.96 28.16
CA ASN A 392 -4.38 2.30 27.26
C ASN A 392 -5.15 1.40 26.26
N ARG A 393 -4.47 0.79 25.29
CA ARG A 393 -5.13 -0.09 24.30
C ARG A 393 -5.81 -1.32 24.91
N ALA A 394 -5.38 -1.75 26.08
CA ALA A 394 -6.04 -2.79 26.86
C ALA A 394 -7.28 -2.30 27.63
N ARG A 395 -7.70 -1.03 27.44
CA ARG A 395 -8.84 -0.38 28.09
C ARG A 395 -8.69 -0.18 29.59
N GLN A 396 -7.47 -0.29 30.12
CA GLN A 396 -7.17 -0.01 31.50
C GLN A 396 -6.99 1.52 31.70
N GLU A 397 -7.55 2.06 32.78
CA GLU A 397 -7.32 3.45 33.17
C GLU A 397 -5.90 3.60 33.71
N VAL A 398 -5.18 4.56 33.16
CA VAL A 398 -3.78 4.84 33.51
C VAL A 398 -3.51 6.33 33.46
N ASP A 399 -2.53 6.76 34.24
CA ASP A 399 -1.97 8.11 34.11
C ASP A 399 -1.04 8.14 32.90
N GLN A 400 -1.24 9.11 32.03
CA GLN A 400 -0.54 9.23 30.75
C GLN A 400 0.19 10.57 30.66
N VAL A 401 1.38 10.52 30.06
CA VAL A 401 2.13 11.69 29.62
C VAL A 401 2.00 11.76 28.10
N VAL A 402 1.49 12.87 27.59
CA VAL A 402 1.21 13.10 26.17
C VAL A 402 2.17 14.13 25.63
N VAL A 403 2.96 13.75 24.64
CA VAL A 403 3.82 14.65 23.87
C VAL A 403 3.07 15.01 22.60
N THR A 404 2.72 16.27 22.42
CA THR A 404 1.96 16.80 21.28
C THR A 404 2.87 17.69 20.43
N PHE A 405 2.77 17.57 19.13
CA PHE A 405 3.63 18.30 18.18
C PHE A 405 2.91 18.52 16.83
N PRO A 406 3.27 19.60 16.10
CA PRO A 406 2.70 19.84 14.78
C PRO A 406 3.16 18.79 13.77
N PRO A 407 2.41 18.55 12.69
CA PRO A 407 2.84 17.67 11.63
C PRO A 407 4.07 18.24 10.88
N ALA A 408 4.97 17.35 10.50
CA ALA A 408 6.08 17.69 9.62
C ALA A 408 5.65 17.53 8.15
N HIS A 409 6.17 18.40 7.30
CA HIS A 409 5.91 18.41 5.87
C HIS A 409 7.16 18.07 5.08
N SER A 410 6.96 17.56 3.90
CA SER A 410 7.99 17.55 2.89
C SER A 410 7.85 18.82 2.04
N ARG A 411 8.95 19.37 1.60
CA ARG A 411 8.94 20.47 0.64
C ARG A 411 8.68 19.95 -0.77
N ASP A 412 8.06 20.78 -1.61
CA ASP A 412 7.96 20.59 -3.07
C ASP A 412 7.27 19.29 -3.50
N GLY A 413 6.19 18.89 -2.80
CA GLY A 413 5.40 17.70 -3.18
C GLY A 413 6.11 16.36 -3.00
N ARG A 414 7.25 16.33 -2.33
CA ARG A 414 7.99 15.10 -2.00
C ARG A 414 7.32 14.31 -0.87
N PRO A 415 7.76 13.06 -0.60
CA PRO A 415 7.16 12.23 0.44
C PRO A 415 7.05 12.94 1.78
N ARG A 416 5.87 12.91 2.37
CA ARG A 416 5.57 13.50 3.68
C ARG A 416 6.12 12.63 4.82
N ALA A 417 6.11 13.15 6.06
CA ALA A 417 6.45 12.34 7.22
C ALA A 417 5.51 11.13 7.30
N LEU A 418 6.08 9.92 7.27
CA LEU A 418 5.33 8.69 7.51
C LEU A 418 5.13 8.47 9.00
N ASP A 419 6.20 8.63 9.79
CA ASP A 419 6.17 8.43 11.24
C ASP A 419 7.07 9.43 11.98
N TYR A 420 6.96 9.41 13.31
CA TYR A 420 7.78 10.19 14.21
C TYR A 420 8.45 9.27 15.24
N GLU A 421 9.73 9.48 15.44
CA GLU A 421 10.45 8.93 16.58
C GLU A 421 10.36 9.91 17.75
N VAL A 422 9.86 9.44 18.90
CA VAL A 422 9.77 10.19 20.12
C VAL A 422 10.62 9.51 21.18
N VAL A 423 11.64 10.22 21.64
CA VAL A 423 12.59 9.73 22.64
C VAL A 423 12.34 10.42 23.97
N ALA A 424 12.00 9.64 25.00
CA ALA A 424 12.00 10.05 26.38
C ALA A 424 13.35 9.71 27.02
N SER A 425 14.06 10.67 27.57
CA SER A 425 15.39 10.48 28.14
C SER A 425 15.56 11.21 29.48
N ALA A 426 16.29 10.57 30.41
CA ALA A 426 16.77 11.13 31.67
C ALA A 426 18.09 10.46 32.05
N LYS A 427 18.76 10.91 33.14
CA LYS A 427 20.01 10.26 33.60
C LYS A 427 19.78 8.77 33.85
N GLY A 428 20.44 7.92 33.04
CA GLY A 428 20.34 6.45 33.12
C GLY A 428 19.04 5.86 32.57
N PHE A 429 18.24 6.64 31.82
CA PHE A 429 16.98 6.20 31.23
C PHE A 429 16.85 6.67 29.78
N LYS A 430 16.35 5.77 28.92
CA LYS A 430 15.98 6.07 27.55
C LYS A 430 14.85 5.13 27.12
N LEU A 431 13.75 5.71 26.65
CA LEU A 431 12.63 4.99 26.04
C LEU A 431 12.34 5.61 24.68
N VAL A 432 12.31 4.79 23.65
CA VAL A 432 12.04 5.23 22.26
C VAL A 432 10.69 4.69 21.84
N ARG A 433 9.87 5.55 21.27
CA ARG A 433 8.61 5.20 20.62
C ARG A 433 8.56 5.73 19.21
N ARG A 434 7.83 5.01 18.38
CA ARG A 434 7.45 5.48 17.04
C ARG A 434 5.94 5.54 16.95
N VAL A 435 5.45 6.59 16.31
CA VAL A 435 4.03 6.80 16.02
C VAL A 435 3.87 7.21 14.56
N PHE A 436 2.86 6.67 13.88
CA PHE A 436 2.53 7.15 12.55
C PHE A 436 2.06 8.60 12.58
N SER A 437 2.43 9.31 11.55
CA SER A 437 1.84 10.60 11.27
C SER A 437 0.36 10.41 10.94
N THR A 438 -0.52 11.11 11.63
CA THR A 438 -1.94 11.13 11.27
C THR A 438 -2.13 11.61 9.83
N ARG A 439 -1.26 12.51 9.37
CA ARG A 439 -1.26 13.03 8.00
C ARG A 439 -0.89 12.02 6.92
N ALA A 440 -0.16 10.96 7.21
CA ALA A 440 0.16 9.90 6.26
C ALA A 440 -1.10 9.15 5.79
N TYR A 441 -2.19 9.24 6.55
CA TYR A 441 -3.47 8.58 6.29
C TYR A 441 -4.56 9.52 5.80
N TRP A 442 -4.25 10.81 5.68
CA TRP A 442 -5.18 11.82 5.24
C TRP A 442 -4.72 12.42 3.90
N ALA A 443 -5.69 12.78 3.10
CA ALA A 443 -5.46 13.44 1.84
C ALA A 443 -4.68 14.75 2.00
N GLU A 444 -3.96 15.16 0.97
CA GLU A 444 -3.32 16.47 0.94
C GLU A 444 -4.36 17.59 1.11
N GLY A 445 -3.99 18.62 1.86
CA GLY A 445 -4.86 19.78 2.12
C GLY A 445 -5.75 19.65 3.34
N GLU A 446 -5.93 18.48 3.93
CA GLU A 446 -6.56 18.41 5.24
C GLU A 446 -5.54 18.78 6.33
N GLU A 447 -5.61 20.02 6.79
CA GLU A 447 -4.90 20.45 8.00
C GLU A 447 -5.58 19.83 9.20
N ARG A 448 -5.17 18.63 9.53
CA ARG A 448 -5.62 18.02 10.76
C ARG A 448 -4.57 18.14 11.84
N GLU A 449 -5.14 18.28 12.99
CA GLU A 449 -4.68 18.18 14.35
C GLU A 449 -3.22 17.77 14.56
N GLN A 450 -2.67 18.30 15.61
CA GLN A 450 -1.35 17.97 16.10
C GLN A 450 -1.20 16.45 16.24
N SER A 451 -0.10 15.92 15.81
CA SER A 451 0.31 14.55 16.09
C SER A 451 0.68 14.41 17.58
N CYS A 452 0.50 13.23 18.14
CA CYS A 452 0.89 12.98 19.52
C CYS A 452 1.55 11.61 19.70
N CYS A 453 2.33 11.48 20.77
CA CYS A 453 2.84 10.22 21.30
C CYS A 453 2.50 10.13 22.78
N VAL A 454 1.96 8.99 23.21
CA VAL A 454 1.50 8.80 24.59
C VAL A 454 2.40 7.80 25.31
N PHE A 455 2.83 8.15 26.51
CA PHE A 455 3.57 7.30 27.43
C PHE A 455 2.72 7.03 28.67
N GLY A 456 2.77 5.83 29.24
CA GLY A 456 2.26 5.60 30.57
C GLY A 456 3.14 6.34 31.58
N ARG A 457 2.55 7.01 32.58
CA ARG A 457 3.34 7.73 33.62
C ARG A 457 4.30 6.78 34.35
N SER A 458 3.86 5.54 34.56
CA SER A 458 4.66 4.49 35.23
C SER A 458 5.83 3.95 34.36
N GLU A 459 5.89 4.28 33.08
CA GLU A 459 7.01 3.91 32.21
C GLU A 459 8.16 4.92 32.26
N LEU A 460 7.90 6.08 32.85
CA LEU A 460 8.88 7.15 32.99
C LEU A 460 9.48 7.15 34.42
N PRO A 461 10.76 7.52 34.57
CA PRO A 461 11.41 7.49 35.88
C PRO A 461 10.78 8.49 36.80
N GLU A 462 10.47 8.06 38.03
CA GLU A 462 9.94 8.91 39.07
C GLU A 462 11.03 9.86 39.63
N GLY A 463 10.63 11.09 39.96
CA GLY A 463 11.52 12.09 40.56
C GLY A 463 12.66 12.59 39.68
N LYS A 464 12.60 12.34 38.36
CA LYS A 464 13.59 12.83 37.38
C LYS A 464 12.94 13.71 36.35
N ILE A 465 13.63 14.75 35.95
CA ILE A 465 13.23 15.53 34.77
C ILE A 465 13.46 14.65 33.54
N VAL A 466 12.38 14.39 32.79
CA VAL A 466 12.40 13.66 31.51
C VAL A 466 12.44 14.67 30.36
N THR A 467 13.36 14.48 29.44
CA THR A 467 13.45 15.29 28.22
C THR A 467 12.88 14.48 27.05
N PHE A 468 11.93 15.07 26.33
CA PHE A 468 11.38 14.48 25.12
C PHE A 468 11.96 15.17 23.88
N THR A 469 12.34 14.35 22.90
CA THR A 469 12.79 14.79 21.56
C THR A 469 11.92 14.13 20.51
N VAL A 470 11.44 14.90 19.54
CA VAL A 470 10.57 14.42 18.46
C VAL A 470 11.27 14.62 17.14
N ARG A 471 11.35 13.59 16.32
CA ARG A 471 11.99 13.59 15.01
C ARG A 471 11.06 12.97 13.96
N PRO A 472 10.79 13.61 12.82
CA PRO A 472 9.99 13.05 11.76
C PRO A 472 10.83 12.11 10.89
N ALA A 473 10.20 11.14 10.24
CA ALA A 473 10.82 10.28 9.24
C ALA A 473 9.90 10.05 8.05
N ASN A 474 10.47 9.92 6.86
CA ASN A 474 9.74 9.55 5.64
C ASN A 474 9.60 8.02 5.50
N SER A 475 8.99 7.56 4.41
CA SER A 475 8.77 6.13 4.12
C SER A 475 10.06 5.32 4.05
N TYR A 476 11.17 5.93 3.68
CA TYR A 476 12.49 5.29 3.60
C TYR A 476 13.23 5.28 4.95
N GLY A 477 12.65 5.87 6.00
CA GLY A 477 13.29 6.00 7.30
C GLY A 477 14.29 7.15 7.38
N LEU A 478 14.36 8.01 6.37
CA LEU A 478 15.19 9.20 6.40
C LEU A 478 14.60 10.20 7.39
N ALA A 479 15.37 10.50 8.44
CA ALA A 479 14.91 11.34 9.54
C ALA A 479 15.26 12.81 9.33
N GLY A 480 14.29 13.68 9.60
CA GLY A 480 14.49 15.14 9.61
C GLY A 480 15.11 15.66 10.91
N ALA A 481 15.30 16.95 10.97
CA ALA A 481 15.77 17.62 12.18
C ALA A 481 14.76 17.46 13.32
N PRO A 482 15.21 17.24 14.57
CA PRO A 482 14.31 17.16 15.71
C PRO A 482 13.75 18.54 16.09
N LEU A 483 12.57 18.54 16.70
CA LEU A 483 12.07 19.72 17.43
C LEU A 483 12.98 20.06 18.61
N PRO A 484 12.95 21.34 19.06
CA PRO A 484 13.57 21.69 20.31
C PRO A 484 13.08 20.78 21.46
N PRO A 485 13.98 20.25 22.30
CA PRO A 485 13.60 19.35 23.36
C PRO A 485 12.63 19.99 24.34
N VAL A 486 11.63 19.25 24.79
CA VAL A 486 10.70 19.69 25.85
C VAL A 486 10.94 18.89 27.11
N ARG A 487 10.90 19.57 28.29
CA ARG A 487 11.13 18.97 29.57
C ARG A 487 9.83 18.74 30.33
N PHE A 488 9.79 17.65 31.05
CA PHE A 488 8.69 17.23 31.90
C PHE A 488 9.27 16.88 33.29
N PRO A 489 8.69 17.40 34.41
CA PRO A 489 9.19 17.19 35.75
C PRO A 489 9.03 15.77 36.27
#